data_a384b922cfe3f5610f9b5518ddef6c0a
#
_entry.id   a384b922cfe3f5610f9b5518ddef6c0a
#
_cell.length_a   1.000
_cell.length_b   1.000
_cell.length_c   1.000
_cell.angle_alpha   90.00
_cell.angle_beta   90.00
_cell.angle_gamma   90.00
#
_symmetry.space_group_name_H-M   'P 1'
#
loop_
_entity.id
_entity.type
_entity.pdbx_description
1 polymer ?
#
loop_
_entity_poly.entity_id
_entity_poly.type
_entity_poly.pdbx_seq_one_letter_code
_entity_poly.pdbx_strand_id
1 'polypeptide(L)'
;MNKNGRGMNLVISLLLIVLLVFWFSGILRSMEDTCTQAEFNQMLDAGEISGAVVVQNREVPTGSVEVHLTSGDEKVLVVSDVNPVLEELETAGVKTIVRDVPGDNIFLTSILPALITVGGVLLIFMMMNAQNAQMNGGNKMMNFGKSRARLSLAGDSKVTLKDVAGLKEEKEDLQEIVDFLRDPGKFTKVGARIPKGVLLEGPPGTGKTLLAKAIAGEANVPFFSISGSDFVEMFVGVGASRVRDLFEEAKKNAPCIVFIDEIDAVARRRGTGMGGGHDEREQTLNQMLVEMDGFAANAGIIVMAATNRVDILDPAILRPGRFDRKIAVGLPDVGGREAILQVHAKNKPLGDNVDLKQIAQTTAGFTGADLENLLNEAAIVAAKDNRCFISQEDIKTAFVKVGIGTERKSRIISDKERKITAYHESGHAILFHVLPDVGPVYSVSIIPTGAGAAGYTMPLSERDDMFMTKGRMLQEIMVSLGGRIAEEIIFDDITTGASSDIKKATQIAKKMVTRYGMSENVGVICYDDDDDEVFIGRDLAHAKAHSELVSGEIDREIHRIIDECYAKAKALILENSDVLHKSAQLLLKKEKISRAEFEALFEKQPEDFFA
;
A
#
# COMPACT_ATOMS: atom_id res chain seq x y z
N MET A 1 -15.82 34.39 15.22
CA MET A 1 -17.20 34.24 15.73
C MET A 1 -18.17 34.80 14.69
N ASN A 2 -18.93 33.91 14.03
CA ASN A 2 -19.68 34.19 12.81
C ASN A 2 -20.99 34.96 13.10
N LYS A 3 -21.05 36.23 12.73
CA LYS A 3 -22.27 37.05 12.83
C LYS A 3 -23.37 36.65 11.83
N ASN A 4 -23.05 35.95 10.74
CA ASN A 4 -24.03 35.59 9.70
C ASN A 4 -24.88 34.35 10.02
N GLY A 5 -24.48 33.49 10.93
CA GLY A 5 -25.28 32.32 11.33
C GLY A 5 -26.48 32.67 12.23
N ARG A 6 -26.40 33.78 12.98
CA ARG A 6 -27.51 34.22 13.85
C ARG A 6 -28.70 34.79 13.07
N GLY A 7 -28.46 35.50 11.96
CA GLY A 7 -29.52 36.05 11.11
C GLY A 7 -30.34 34.97 10.40
N MET A 8 -29.70 33.92 9.94
CA MET A 8 -30.31 32.81 9.20
C MET A 8 -31.20 31.94 10.10
N ASN A 9 -30.75 31.67 11.33
CA ASN A 9 -31.56 30.94 12.30
C ASN A 9 -32.83 31.75 12.72
N LEU A 10 -32.72 33.06 12.75
CA LEU A 10 -33.85 33.96 13.08
C LEU A 10 -34.91 33.93 11.98
N VAL A 11 -34.51 33.93 10.69
CA VAL A 11 -35.44 33.85 9.54
C VAL A 11 -36.13 32.48 9.49
N ILE A 12 -35.39 31.38 9.73
CA ILE A 12 -35.96 30.02 9.78
C ILE A 12 -36.95 29.88 10.94
N SER A 13 -36.63 30.42 12.11
CA SER A 13 -37.53 30.42 13.26
C SER A 13 -38.79 31.20 12.99
N LEU A 14 -38.70 32.33 12.31
CA LEU A 14 -39.87 33.18 11.96
C LEU A 14 -40.78 32.48 10.95
N LEU A 15 -40.22 31.79 9.96
CA LEU A 15 -40.95 31.00 8.96
C LEU A 15 -41.65 29.79 9.59
N LEU A 16 -41.02 29.12 10.54
CA LEU A 16 -41.61 28.03 11.32
C LEU A 16 -42.77 28.52 12.19
N ILE A 17 -42.62 29.68 12.81
CA ILE A 17 -43.69 30.29 13.62
C ILE A 17 -44.89 30.66 12.74
N VAL A 18 -44.68 31.24 11.55
CA VAL A 18 -45.76 31.57 10.60
C VAL A 18 -46.47 30.29 10.12
N LEU A 19 -45.74 29.23 9.80
CA LEU A 19 -46.31 27.93 9.44
C LEU A 19 -47.09 27.29 10.58
N LEU A 20 -46.63 27.39 11.82
CA LEU A 20 -47.28 26.89 13.02
C LEU A 20 -48.58 27.68 13.29
N VAL A 21 -48.57 29.00 13.16
CA VAL A 21 -49.75 29.84 13.31
C VAL A 21 -50.80 29.52 12.24
N PHE A 22 -50.37 29.31 10.99
CA PHE A 22 -51.28 28.92 9.90
C PHE A 22 -51.88 27.53 10.12
N TRP A 23 -51.13 26.57 10.58
CA TRP A 23 -51.59 25.23 10.91
C TRP A 23 -52.55 25.24 12.11
N PHE A 24 -52.27 26.04 13.14
CA PHE A 24 -53.08 26.15 14.33
C PHE A 24 -54.40 26.90 14.04
N SER A 25 -54.40 27.89 13.14
CA SER A 25 -55.62 28.58 12.71
C SER A 25 -56.55 27.67 11.91
N GLY A 26 -56.04 26.69 11.20
CA GLY A 26 -56.83 25.66 10.51
C GLY A 26 -57.54 24.70 11.48
N ILE A 27 -56.90 24.38 12.60
CA ILE A 27 -57.47 23.49 13.64
C ILE A 27 -58.56 24.20 14.45
N LEU A 28 -58.41 25.50 14.70
CA LEU A 28 -59.43 26.29 15.44
C LEU A 28 -60.75 26.46 14.68
N ARG A 29 -60.79 26.40 13.35
CA ARG A 29 -61.99 26.42 12.52
C ARG A 29 -62.80 25.12 12.55
N SER A 30 -62.30 24.04 13.07
CA SER A 30 -62.96 22.72 13.11
C SER A 30 -63.73 22.46 14.46
N MET A 31 -63.90 23.44 15.31
CA MET A 31 -64.61 23.30 16.59
C MET A 31 -65.96 24.09 16.59
N GLU A 32 -66.68 24.07 15.47
CA GLU A 32 -68.07 24.56 15.48
C GLU A 32 -68.98 23.43 16.01
N ASP A 33 -69.85 23.71 16.97
CA ASP A 33 -70.82 22.74 17.51
C ASP A 33 -71.83 22.35 16.42
N THR A 34 -71.63 21.16 15.83
CA THR A 34 -72.55 20.65 14.79
C THR A 34 -73.72 19.93 15.40
N CYS A 35 -74.91 20.16 14.90
CA CYS A 35 -76.15 19.45 15.28
C CYS A 35 -76.55 18.47 14.14
N THR A 36 -77.30 17.45 14.52
CA THR A 36 -77.91 16.51 13.58
C THR A 36 -79.29 17.03 13.12
N GLN A 37 -79.78 16.54 11.94
CA GLN A 37 -81.07 16.87 11.39
C GLN A 37 -82.21 16.59 12.43
N ALA A 38 -82.09 15.49 13.21
CA ALA A 38 -83.10 15.15 14.23
C ALA A 38 -83.12 16.15 15.41
N GLU A 39 -81.97 16.63 15.85
CA GLU A 39 -81.82 17.65 16.88
C GLU A 39 -82.37 19.01 16.39
N PHE A 40 -82.07 19.33 15.12
CA PHE A 40 -82.59 20.56 14.50
C PHE A 40 -84.13 20.57 14.47
N ASN A 41 -84.77 19.45 14.04
CA ASN A 41 -86.24 19.35 13.98
C ASN A 41 -86.84 19.44 15.39
N GLN A 42 -86.17 18.83 16.42
CA GLN A 42 -86.65 18.99 17.81
C GLN A 42 -86.57 20.44 18.29
N MET A 43 -85.53 21.18 17.97
CA MET A 43 -85.36 22.58 18.35
C MET A 43 -86.30 23.47 17.57
N LEU A 44 -86.65 23.13 16.33
CA LEU A 44 -87.64 23.84 15.52
C LEU A 44 -89.03 23.65 16.06
N ASP A 45 -89.47 22.43 16.37
CA ASP A 45 -90.78 22.10 16.96
C ASP A 45 -90.98 22.70 18.37
N ALA A 46 -89.87 22.80 19.16
CA ALA A 46 -89.88 23.41 20.46
C ALA A 46 -89.92 24.94 20.43
N GLY A 47 -89.78 25.56 19.28
CA GLY A 47 -89.71 26.99 19.11
C GLY A 47 -88.45 27.67 19.70
N GLU A 48 -87.39 26.94 19.85
CA GLU A 48 -86.13 27.40 20.44
C GLU A 48 -85.22 28.15 19.46
N ILE A 49 -85.53 28.14 18.14
CA ILE A 49 -84.77 28.82 17.12
C ILE A 49 -85.22 30.27 16.97
N SER A 50 -84.30 31.21 17.26
CA SER A 50 -84.58 32.66 17.16
C SER A 50 -84.26 33.21 15.75
N GLY A 51 -83.38 32.57 15.01
CA GLY A 51 -83.00 32.96 13.66
C GLY A 51 -82.09 31.93 13.03
N ALA A 52 -82.02 31.94 11.72
CA ALA A 52 -81.09 31.00 10.98
C ALA A 52 -80.42 31.74 9.83
N VAL A 53 -79.16 31.42 9.60
CA VAL A 53 -78.35 31.88 8.45
C VAL A 53 -78.01 30.70 7.56
N VAL A 54 -78.54 30.69 6.33
CA VAL A 54 -78.29 29.66 5.37
C VAL A 54 -77.10 30.06 4.53
N VAL A 55 -76.01 29.19 4.55
CA VAL A 55 -74.79 29.37 3.78
C VAL A 55 -74.76 28.29 2.72
N GLN A 56 -74.96 28.66 1.48
CA GLN A 56 -74.88 27.72 0.36
C GLN A 56 -73.41 27.44 -0.02
N ASN A 57 -73.14 26.19 -0.31
CA ASN A 57 -71.83 25.80 -0.89
C ASN A 57 -71.82 26.03 -2.41
N ARG A 58 -70.64 25.95 -3.05
CA ARG A 58 -70.55 26.05 -4.52
C ARG A 58 -71.24 24.91 -5.27
N GLU A 59 -71.28 23.75 -4.64
CA GLU A 59 -72.03 22.61 -5.15
C GLU A 59 -73.45 22.64 -4.66
N VAL A 60 -74.26 23.53 -5.25
CA VAL A 60 -75.71 23.64 -4.99
C VAL A 60 -76.37 22.30 -5.33
N PRO A 61 -77.26 21.74 -4.44
CA PRO A 61 -77.96 22.44 -3.30
C PRO A 61 -77.30 22.22 -1.91
N THR A 62 -76.04 21.73 -1.83
CA THR A 62 -75.42 21.50 -0.53
C THR A 62 -75.10 22.80 0.20
N GLY A 63 -75.13 22.75 1.54
CA GLY A 63 -74.80 23.91 2.35
C GLY A 63 -74.82 23.64 3.86
N SER A 64 -74.66 24.70 4.64
CA SER A 64 -74.80 24.65 6.09
C SER A 64 -75.82 25.71 6.55
N VAL A 65 -76.49 25.39 7.61
CA VAL A 65 -77.47 26.29 8.25
C VAL A 65 -76.94 26.60 9.64
N GLU A 66 -76.53 27.84 9.87
CA GLU A 66 -76.13 28.35 11.17
C GLU A 66 -77.41 28.71 11.93
N VAL A 67 -77.73 27.99 12.99
CA VAL A 67 -78.97 28.14 13.79
C VAL A 67 -78.65 28.91 15.07
N HIS A 68 -79.28 30.03 15.25
CA HIS A 68 -79.19 30.83 16.48
C HIS A 68 -80.32 30.46 17.41
N LEU A 69 -80.00 29.95 18.58
CA LEU A 69 -80.97 29.55 19.59
C LEU A 69 -81.38 30.74 20.46
N THR A 70 -82.60 30.68 21.07
CA THR A 70 -83.09 31.67 22.04
C THR A 70 -82.24 31.69 23.32
N SER A 71 -81.43 30.61 23.60
CA SER A 71 -80.46 30.56 24.69
C SER A 71 -79.23 31.44 24.45
N GLY A 72 -79.01 31.88 23.20
CA GLY A 72 -77.79 32.58 22.77
C GLY A 72 -76.70 31.69 22.22
N ASP A 73 -76.93 30.38 22.15
CA ASP A 73 -75.97 29.41 21.57
C ASP A 73 -76.10 29.31 20.04
N GLU A 74 -75.06 29.04 19.34
CA GLU A 74 -75.02 28.83 17.88
C GLU A 74 -74.71 27.39 17.57
N LYS A 75 -75.51 26.78 16.68
CA LYS A 75 -75.23 25.41 16.16
C LYS A 75 -75.24 25.40 14.65
N VAL A 76 -74.44 24.54 14.06
CA VAL A 76 -74.32 24.44 12.60
C VAL A 76 -74.88 23.09 12.15
N LEU A 77 -75.87 23.10 11.28
CA LEU A 77 -76.44 21.97 10.60
C LEU A 77 -75.84 21.88 9.18
N VAL A 78 -75.11 20.78 8.84
CA VAL A 78 -74.65 20.57 7.48
C VAL A 78 -75.62 19.68 6.73
N VAL A 79 -76.11 20.15 5.59
CA VAL A 79 -77.14 19.46 4.80
C VAL A 79 -76.70 19.25 3.35
N SER A 80 -77.16 18.12 2.77
CA SER A 80 -76.93 17.80 1.35
C SER A 80 -77.87 18.57 0.40
N ASP A 81 -78.96 19.10 0.92
CA ASP A 81 -79.87 20.01 0.23
C ASP A 81 -80.42 21.03 1.24
N VAL A 82 -80.22 22.33 1.00
CA VAL A 82 -80.61 23.41 1.87
C VAL A 82 -82.06 23.83 1.63
N ASN A 83 -82.68 23.49 0.48
CA ASN A 83 -83.99 23.94 0.10
C ASN A 83 -85.11 23.38 1.00
N PRO A 84 -85.13 22.06 1.35
CA PRO A 84 -86.12 21.55 2.27
C PRO A 84 -86.06 22.21 3.67
N VAL A 85 -84.87 22.47 4.18
CA VAL A 85 -84.63 23.09 5.48
C VAL A 85 -85.04 24.54 5.46
N LEU A 86 -84.91 25.24 4.35
CA LEU A 86 -85.35 26.60 4.17
C LEU A 86 -86.90 26.69 4.19
N GLU A 87 -87.59 25.73 3.53
CA GLU A 87 -89.09 25.65 3.58
C GLU A 87 -89.58 25.32 4.98
N GLU A 88 -88.92 24.48 5.74
CA GLU A 88 -89.25 24.15 7.12
C GLU A 88 -89.08 25.37 8.04
N LEU A 89 -87.96 26.12 7.88
CA LEU A 89 -87.76 27.37 8.64
C LEU A 89 -88.72 28.47 8.30
N GLU A 90 -89.07 28.63 7.02
CA GLU A 90 -90.09 29.59 6.58
C GLU A 90 -91.51 29.25 7.12
N THR A 91 -91.87 27.95 7.09
CA THR A 91 -93.11 27.43 7.60
C THR A 91 -93.22 27.62 9.12
N ALA A 92 -92.12 27.50 9.83
CA ALA A 92 -92.01 27.72 11.27
C ALA A 92 -91.99 29.24 11.65
N GLY A 93 -91.93 30.15 10.65
CA GLY A 93 -91.87 31.59 10.86
C GLY A 93 -90.56 32.12 11.43
N VAL A 94 -89.47 31.36 11.29
CA VAL A 94 -88.13 31.75 11.76
C VAL A 94 -87.49 32.72 10.77
N LYS A 95 -86.86 33.79 11.27
CA LYS A 95 -86.21 34.80 10.45
C LYS A 95 -84.95 34.22 9.81
N THR A 96 -84.97 33.94 8.50
CA THR A 96 -83.90 33.36 7.74
C THR A 96 -83.15 34.41 6.92
N ILE A 97 -81.82 34.32 6.89
CA ILE A 97 -80.92 35.13 6.03
C ILE A 97 -80.12 34.18 5.17
N VAL A 98 -80.27 34.33 3.85
CA VAL A 98 -79.39 33.55 2.91
C VAL A 98 -78.15 34.37 2.59
N ARG A 99 -76.98 33.83 2.91
CA ARG A 99 -75.73 34.46 2.52
C ARG A 99 -75.33 34.02 1.11
N ASP A 100 -74.75 34.97 0.41
CA ASP A 100 -74.22 34.74 -0.94
C ASP A 100 -73.07 33.73 -0.91
N VAL A 101 -72.86 32.96 -2.00
CA VAL A 101 -71.75 31.97 -2.12
C VAL A 101 -70.45 32.70 -1.92
N PRO A 102 -69.53 32.21 -1.04
CA PRO A 102 -68.26 32.86 -0.81
C PRO A 102 -67.43 32.94 -2.11
N GLY A 103 -67.16 34.14 -2.58
CA GLY A 103 -66.32 34.39 -3.74
C GLY A 103 -64.87 33.96 -3.43
N ASP A 104 -64.19 33.23 -4.37
CA ASP A 104 -62.79 32.93 -4.24
C ASP A 104 -61.93 34.18 -4.26
N ASN A 105 -61.21 34.35 -3.17
CA ASN A 105 -60.09 35.28 -3.22
C ASN A 105 -58.90 34.62 -3.90
N ILE A 106 -58.85 34.74 -5.25
CA ILE A 106 -57.79 34.14 -6.13
C ILE A 106 -56.41 34.45 -5.60
N PHE A 107 -56.23 35.55 -4.91
CA PHE A 107 -54.98 35.92 -4.28
C PHE A 107 -54.60 34.96 -3.14
N LEU A 108 -55.52 34.60 -2.25
CA LEU A 108 -55.28 33.74 -1.11
C LEU A 108 -55.23 32.24 -1.48
N THR A 109 -56.01 31.82 -2.48
CA THR A 109 -56.14 30.40 -2.83
C THR A 109 -55.11 29.91 -3.86
N SER A 110 -54.64 30.80 -4.76
CA SER A 110 -53.76 30.42 -5.86
C SER A 110 -52.43 31.20 -5.89
N ILE A 111 -52.47 32.51 -5.74
CA ILE A 111 -51.30 33.37 -5.90
C ILE A 111 -50.35 33.27 -4.68
N LEU A 112 -50.89 33.33 -3.47
CA LEU A 112 -50.08 33.26 -2.24
C LEU A 112 -49.35 31.92 -2.06
N PRO A 113 -49.97 30.74 -2.25
CA PRO A 113 -49.26 29.46 -2.22
C PRO A 113 -48.18 29.33 -3.31
N ALA A 114 -48.45 29.84 -4.53
CA ALA A 114 -47.47 29.87 -5.61
C ALA A 114 -46.25 30.75 -5.27
N LEU A 115 -46.47 31.92 -4.68
CA LEU A 115 -45.39 32.80 -4.21
C LEU A 115 -44.57 32.19 -3.07
N ILE A 116 -45.20 31.46 -2.16
CA ILE A 116 -44.53 30.75 -1.06
C ILE A 116 -43.70 29.62 -1.60
N THR A 117 -44.19 28.83 -2.57
CA THR A 117 -43.45 27.72 -3.18
C THR A 117 -42.27 28.23 -4.01
N VAL A 118 -42.44 29.27 -4.83
CA VAL A 118 -41.34 29.90 -5.59
C VAL A 118 -40.31 30.52 -4.64
N GLY A 119 -40.74 31.21 -3.60
CA GLY A 119 -39.87 31.76 -2.56
C GLY A 119 -39.09 30.67 -1.81
N GLY A 120 -39.76 29.56 -1.48
CA GLY A 120 -39.14 28.41 -0.84
C GLY A 120 -38.06 27.75 -1.73
N VAL A 121 -38.37 27.54 -3.00
CA VAL A 121 -37.40 26.99 -3.97
C VAL A 121 -36.22 27.94 -4.16
N LEU A 122 -36.44 29.24 -4.28
CA LEU A 122 -35.40 30.26 -4.36
C LEU A 122 -34.51 30.27 -3.09
N LEU A 123 -35.13 30.12 -1.92
CA LEU A 123 -34.42 30.09 -0.65
C LEU A 123 -33.59 28.82 -0.49
N ILE A 124 -34.13 27.66 -0.91
CA ILE A 124 -33.37 26.38 -0.97
C ILE A 124 -32.21 26.51 -1.96
N PHE A 125 -32.43 27.08 -3.14
CA PHE A 125 -31.39 27.32 -4.13
C PHE A 125 -30.29 28.28 -3.61
N MET A 126 -30.68 29.35 -2.93
CA MET A 126 -29.72 30.26 -2.26
C MET A 126 -28.98 29.56 -1.11
N MET A 127 -29.66 28.72 -0.30
CA MET A 127 -28.97 27.94 0.73
C MET A 127 -28.01 26.92 0.16
N MET A 128 -28.37 26.21 -0.90
CA MET A 128 -27.46 25.30 -1.62
C MET A 128 -26.26 26.06 -2.20
N ASN A 129 -26.49 27.23 -2.77
CA ASN A 129 -25.42 28.07 -3.30
C ASN A 129 -24.53 28.68 -2.19
N ALA A 130 -25.12 29.06 -1.05
CA ALA A 130 -24.38 29.58 0.11
C ALA A 130 -23.60 28.45 0.85
N GLN A 131 -24.14 27.24 0.92
CA GLN A 131 -23.40 26.06 1.42
C GLN A 131 -22.25 25.66 0.46
N ASN A 132 -22.46 25.76 -0.83
CA ASN A 132 -21.40 25.54 -1.83
C ASN A 132 -20.30 26.63 -1.77
N ALA A 133 -20.62 27.84 -1.39
CA ALA A 133 -19.65 28.92 -1.17
C ALA A 133 -18.90 28.79 0.19
N GLN A 134 -19.50 28.17 1.21
CA GLN A 134 -18.86 27.90 2.52
C GLN A 134 -18.17 26.53 2.60
N MET A 135 -18.61 25.53 1.88
CA MET A 135 -17.80 24.35 1.60
C MET A 135 -16.89 24.73 0.43
N ASN A 136 -15.62 24.97 0.73
CA ASN A 136 -14.48 25.19 -0.18
C ASN A 136 -14.36 24.06 -1.25
N GLY A 137 -15.47 23.58 -1.78
CA GLY A 137 -15.59 22.48 -2.74
C GLY A 137 -15.14 22.86 -4.14
N GLY A 138 -15.22 24.12 -4.52
CA GLY A 138 -14.65 24.63 -5.77
C GLY A 138 -13.13 24.50 -5.81
N ASN A 139 -12.44 24.72 -4.70
CA ASN A 139 -11.00 24.49 -4.57
C ASN A 139 -10.61 23.00 -4.45
N LYS A 140 -11.48 22.12 -3.96
CA LYS A 140 -11.18 20.68 -3.94
C LYS A 140 -11.27 20.06 -5.33
N MET A 141 -12.23 20.43 -6.15
CA MET A 141 -12.33 19.95 -7.54
C MET A 141 -11.20 20.49 -8.42
N MET A 142 -10.76 21.73 -8.23
CA MET A 142 -9.60 22.30 -8.91
C MET A 142 -8.26 21.75 -8.39
N ASN A 143 -8.22 21.15 -7.17
CA ASN A 143 -7.00 20.57 -6.60
C ASN A 143 -6.77 19.10 -6.96
N PHE A 144 -7.72 18.39 -7.60
CA PHE A 144 -7.53 16.98 -8.01
C PHE A 144 -6.38 16.78 -9.00
N GLY A 145 -6.11 17.77 -9.83
CA GLY A 145 -5.00 17.74 -10.80
C GLY A 145 -3.68 18.29 -10.28
N LYS A 146 -3.61 18.80 -9.04
CA LYS A 146 -2.37 19.33 -8.49
C LYS A 146 -1.43 18.22 -8.05
N SER A 147 -0.13 18.45 -8.28
CA SER A 147 0.93 17.56 -7.84
C SER A 147 0.92 17.40 -6.31
N ARG A 148 1.08 16.14 -5.85
CA ARG A 148 1.30 15.80 -4.44
C ARG A 148 2.79 15.77 -4.07
N ALA A 149 3.66 16.28 -4.93
CA ALA A 149 5.09 16.29 -4.70
C ALA A 149 5.45 17.04 -3.41
N ARG A 150 6.31 16.43 -2.63
CA ARG A 150 6.89 17.07 -1.45
C ARG A 150 8.05 17.95 -1.90
N LEU A 151 7.93 19.25 -1.71
CA LEU A 151 8.98 20.20 -1.96
C LEU A 151 9.84 20.36 -0.69
N SER A 152 11.13 20.07 -0.81
CA SER A 152 12.14 20.48 0.17
C SER A 152 12.93 21.64 -0.45
N LEU A 153 12.88 22.79 0.19
CA LEU A 153 13.60 23.98 -0.30
C LEU A 153 15.12 23.80 -0.15
N ALA A 154 15.87 24.59 -0.89
CA ALA A 154 17.33 24.66 -0.74
C ALA A 154 17.68 25.01 0.71
N GLY A 155 18.56 24.23 1.34
CA GLY A 155 18.92 24.39 2.75
C GLY A 155 18.09 23.62 3.77
N ASP A 156 16.89 23.13 3.42
CA ASP A 156 16.08 22.28 4.30
C ASP A 156 16.63 20.82 4.36
N SER A 157 17.26 20.37 3.29
CA SER A 157 17.88 19.05 3.26
C SER A 157 19.20 19.07 4.02
N LYS A 158 19.20 18.47 5.21
CA LYS A 158 20.42 18.26 6.02
C LYS A 158 21.27 17.08 5.53
N VAL A 159 20.75 16.28 4.58
CA VAL A 159 21.38 15.06 4.07
C VAL A 159 22.33 15.43 2.93
N THR A 160 23.59 15.04 3.07
CA THR A 160 24.67 15.26 2.08
C THR A 160 25.30 13.93 1.65
N LEU A 161 26.20 13.94 0.68
CA LEU A 161 26.94 12.73 0.25
C LEU A 161 27.79 12.13 1.38
N LYS A 162 28.06 12.85 2.45
CA LYS A 162 28.75 12.34 3.64
C LYS A 162 27.87 11.43 4.49
N ASP A 163 26.55 11.58 4.40
CA ASP A 163 25.60 10.77 5.15
C ASP A 163 25.24 9.47 4.41
N VAL A 164 25.61 9.35 3.13
CA VAL A 164 25.51 8.13 2.33
C VAL A 164 26.81 7.36 2.49
N ALA A 165 26.78 6.20 3.15
CA ALA A 165 27.91 5.33 3.31
C ALA A 165 28.04 4.38 2.10
N GLY A 166 29.26 3.95 1.78
CA GLY A 166 29.53 3.13 0.59
C GLY A 166 29.28 3.89 -0.72
N LEU A 167 28.98 3.15 -1.80
CA LEU A 167 28.61 3.68 -3.12
C LEU A 167 29.64 4.69 -3.67
N LYS A 168 30.91 4.33 -3.66
CA LYS A 168 32.01 5.25 -4.04
C LYS A 168 31.93 5.62 -5.51
N GLU A 169 31.81 4.63 -6.36
CA GLU A 169 31.73 4.75 -7.81
C GLU A 169 30.47 5.54 -8.23
N GLU A 170 29.34 5.20 -7.66
CA GLU A 170 28.06 5.86 -7.94
C GLU A 170 28.09 7.33 -7.50
N LYS A 171 28.78 7.64 -6.40
CA LYS A 171 28.95 9.03 -5.96
C LYS A 171 29.87 9.81 -6.89
N GLU A 172 30.95 9.22 -7.38
CA GLU A 172 31.85 9.85 -8.36
C GLU A 172 31.10 10.14 -9.65
N ASP A 173 30.32 9.19 -10.16
CA ASP A 173 29.47 9.37 -11.34
C ASP A 173 28.43 10.50 -11.16
N LEU A 174 27.90 10.63 -9.96
CA LEU A 174 26.88 11.65 -9.66
C LEU A 174 27.49 13.01 -9.26
N GLN A 175 28.80 13.08 -8.99
CA GLN A 175 29.47 14.31 -8.64
C GLN A 175 29.42 15.34 -9.80
N GLU A 176 29.47 14.86 -11.05
CA GLU A 176 29.31 15.73 -12.22
C GLU A 176 27.95 16.46 -12.23
N ILE A 177 26.91 15.80 -11.75
CA ILE A 177 25.55 16.38 -11.64
C ILE A 177 25.51 17.45 -10.56
N VAL A 178 26.15 17.19 -9.41
CA VAL A 178 26.29 18.19 -8.33
C VAL A 178 27.03 19.41 -8.83
N ASP A 179 28.15 19.22 -9.52
CA ASP A 179 28.97 20.31 -10.06
C ASP A 179 28.22 21.15 -11.10
N PHE A 180 27.42 20.48 -11.94
CA PHE A 180 26.57 21.18 -12.90
C PHE A 180 25.47 22.01 -12.22
N LEU A 181 24.78 21.45 -11.25
CA LEU A 181 23.71 22.15 -10.55
C LEU A 181 24.25 23.37 -9.78
N ARG A 182 25.52 23.30 -9.32
CA ARG A 182 26.21 24.43 -8.66
C ARG A 182 26.67 25.51 -9.64
N ASP A 183 27.26 25.10 -10.78
CA ASP A 183 27.77 26.03 -11.80
C ASP A 183 27.49 25.50 -13.23
N PRO A 184 26.26 25.72 -13.74
CA PRO A 184 25.91 25.33 -15.12
C PRO A 184 26.77 26.01 -16.17
N GLY A 185 27.26 27.22 -15.86
CA GLY A 185 28.03 28.04 -16.79
C GLY A 185 29.36 27.42 -17.22
N LYS A 186 30.01 26.65 -16.34
CA LYS A 186 31.26 25.95 -16.63
C LYS A 186 31.09 24.94 -17.77
N PHE A 187 29.99 24.20 -17.78
CA PHE A 187 29.70 23.14 -18.76
C PHE A 187 29.20 23.70 -20.09
N THR A 188 28.35 24.74 -20.05
CA THR A 188 27.82 25.36 -21.27
C THR A 188 28.91 26.05 -22.08
N LYS A 189 29.93 26.64 -21.45
CA LYS A 189 31.06 27.30 -22.14
C LYS A 189 31.87 26.36 -23.02
N VAL A 190 31.97 25.07 -22.65
CA VAL A 190 32.69 24.07 -23.44
C VAL A 190 31.76 23.27 -24.36
N GLY A 191 30.47 23.62 -24.42
CA GLY A 191 29.47 22.95 -25.26
C GLY A 191 28.99 21.60 -24.75
N ALA A 192 29.26 21.26 -23.48
CA ALA A 192 28.81 20.03 -22.88
C ALA A 192 27.29 20.02 -22.69
N ARG A 193 26.68 18.88 -22.98
CA ARG A 193 25.26 18.58 -22.68
C ARG A 193 25.18 17.71 -21.46
N ILE A 194 24.39 18.11 -20.50
CA ILE A 194 24.19 17.36 -19.28
C ILE A 194 22.98 16.44 -19.42
N PRO A 195 23.01 15.24 -18.81
CA PRO A 195 21.88 14.33 -18.84
C PRO A 195 20.66 15.00 -18.23
N LYS A 196 19.52 14.94 -18.93
CA LYS A 196 18.25 15.45 -18.44
C LYS A 196 17.68 14.56 -17.34
N GLY A 197 17.98 13.26 -17.42
CA GLY A 197 17.46 12.27 -16.49
C GLY A 197 18.49 11.22 -16.08
N VAL A 198 18.39 10.80 -14.83
CA VAL A 198 19.19 9.76 -14.22
C VAL A 198 18.28 8.69 -13.64
N LEU A 199 18.45 7.46 -14.07
CA LEU A 199 17.74 6.31 -13.52
C LEU A 199 18.63 5.60 -12.50
N LEU A 200 18.16 5.50 -11.26
CA LEU A 200 18.76 4.69 -10.20
C LEU A 200 18.08 3.32 -10.18
N GLU A 201 18.81 2.28 -10.51
CA GLU A 201 18.30 0.91 -10.55
C GLU A 201 18.95 0.04 -9.49
N GLY A 202 18.25 -0.95 -8.94
CA GLY A 202 18.84 -1.90 -7.99
C GLY A 202 17.83 -2.44 -6.98
N PRO A 203 18.25 -3.41 -6.15
CA PRO A 203 17.40 -4.03 -5.15
C PRO A 203 16.77 -3.02 -4.18
N PRO A 204 15.61 -3.34 -3.56
CA PRO A 204 15.04 -2.50 -2.52
C PRO A 204 15.98 -2.37 -1.31
N GLY A 205 15.95 -1.24 -0.62
CA GLY A 205 16.76 -1.02 0.58
C GLY A 205 18.24 -0.64 0.34
N THR A 206 18.69 -0.50 -0.90
CA THR A 206 20.08 -0.13 -1.23
C THR A 206 20.39 1.37 -1.11
N GLY A 207 19.38 2.21 -0.81
CA GLY A 207 19.62 3.63 -0.54
C GLY A 207 19.38 4.57 -1.74
N LYS A 208 18.71 4.14 -2.82
CA LYS A 208 18.42 4.95 -4.02
C LYS A 208 17.80 6.31 -3.70
N THR A 209 16.74 6.31 -2.89
CA THR A 209 16.04 7.53 -2.46
C THR A 209 16.92 8.42 -1.57
N LEU A 210 17.76 7.82 -0.71
CA LEU A 210 18.71 8.54 0.13
C LEU A 210 19.79 9.23 -0.72
N LEU A 211 20.32 8.51 -1.72
CA LEU A 211 21.32 9.02 -2.66
C LEU A 211 20.79 10.24 -3.44
N ALA A 212 19.57 10.16 -3.97
CA ALA A 212 18.94 11.30 -4.67
C ALA A 212 18.78 12.52 -3.76
N LYS A 213 18.35 12.34 -2.51
CA LYS A 213 18.27 13.42 -1.52
C LYS A 213 19.64 14.01 -1.18
N ALA A 214 20.65 13.16 -1.07
CA ALA A 214 22.01 13.59 -0.76
C ALA A 214 22.62 14.45 -1.88
N ILE A 215 22.34 14.13 -3.14
CA ILE A 215 22.77 14.92 -4.31
C ILE A 215 22.13 16.32 -4.26
N ALA A 216 20.83 16.39 -3.99
CA ALA A 216 20.14 17.67 -3.88
C ALA A 216 20.67 18.53 -2.71
N GLY A 217 20.93 17.90 -1.57
CA GLY A 217 21.52 18.58 -0.42
C GLY A 217 22.96 19.02 -0.67
N GLU A 218 23.78 18.19 -1.33
CA GLU A 218 25.16 18.52 -1.70
C GLU A 218 25.21 19.66 -2.74
N ALA A 219 24.30 19.65 -3.71
CA ALA A 219 24.16 20.73 -4.70
C ALA A 219 23.46 21.99 -4.14
N ASN A 220 22.82 21.90 -2.99
CA ASN A 220 22.02 22.95 -2.35
C ASN A 220 20.92 23.50 -3.27
N VAL A 221 20.17 22.60 -3.91
CA VAL A 221 19.05 22.94 -4.80
C VAL A 221 17.72 22.39 -4.28
N PRO A 222 16.58 22.97 -4.67
CA PRO A 222 15.26 22.45 -4.35
C PRO A 222 15.09 21.00 -4.80
N PHE A 223 14.41 20.19 -3.98
CA PHE A 223 14.15 18.78 -4.22
C PHE A 223 12.66 18.50 -4.21
N PHE A 224 12.11 18.10 -5.35
CA PHE A 224 10.73 17.65 -5.51
C PHE A 224 10.71 16.13 -5.45
N SER A 225 10.00 15.55 -4.50
CA SER A 225 9.89 14.10 -4.35
C SER A 225 8.44 13.65 -4.49
N ILE A 226 8.21 12.68 -5.36
CA ILE A 226 6.91 12.05 -5.60
C ILE A 226 7.09 10.55 -5.83
N SER A 227 6.08 9.75 -5.46
CA SER A 227 6.04 8.33 -5.84
C SER A 227 5.38 8.17 -7.21
N GLY A 228 5.87 7.24 -8.03
CA GLY A 228 5.21 6.87 -9.30
C GLY A 228 3.75 6.44 -9.09
N SER A 229 3.44 5.83 -7.96
CA SER A 229 2.06 5.46 -7.59
C SER A 229 1.12 6.66 -7.41
N ASP A 230 1.65 7.85 -7.04
CA ASP A 230 0.85 9.07 -6.89
C ASP A 230 0.29 9.60 -8.21
N PHE A 231 0.83 9.15 -9.33
CA PHE A 231 0.32 9.48 -10.66
C PHE A 231 -0.77 8.54 -11.16
N VAL A 232 -0.93 7.37 -10.53
CA VAL A 232 -1.93 6.37 -10.92
C VAL A 232 -3.22 6.66 -10.17
N GLU A 233 -4.26 7.05 -10.90
CA GLU A 233 -5.60 7.35 -10.36
C GLU A 233 -6.66 6.61 -11.18
N MET A 234 -7.88 6.51 -10.64
CA MET A 234 -8.99 5.85 -11.35
C MET A 234 -9.61 6.74 -12.46
N PHE A 235 -9.32 8.03 -12.46
CA PHE A 235 -9.89 8.99 -13.41
C PHE A 235 -8.90 9.35 -14.50
N VAL A 236 -9.28 9.13 -15.75
CA VAL A 236 -8.47 9.39 -16.94
C VAL A 236 -8.04 10.86 -16.99
N GLY A 237 -6.75 11.10 -17.21
CA GLY A 237 -6.16 12.42 -17.39
C GLY A 237 -5.72 13.14 -16.11
N VAL A 238 -6.05 12.62 -14.90
CA VAL A 238 -5.61 13.21 -13.64
C VAL A 238 -4.10 13.04 -13.45
N GLY A 239 -3.56 11.84 -13.73
CA GLY A 239 -2.14 11.57 -13.69
C GLY A 239 -1.33 12.49 -14.61
N ALA A 240 -1.76 12.64 -15.85
CA ALA A 240 -1.13 13.55 -16.82
C ALA A 240 -1.19 15.02 -16.37
N SER A 241 -2.27 15.44 -15.71
CA SER A 241 -2.39 16.79 -15.13
C SER A 241 -1.39 17.01 -14.00
N ARG A 242 -1.22 16.02 -13.10
CA ARG A 242 -0.23 16.08 -12.00
C ARG A 242 1.20 16.13 -12.52
N VAL A 243 1.49 15.39 -13.58
CA VAL A 243 2.81 15.46 -14.26
C VAL A 243 3.07 16.89 -14.74
N ARG A 244 2.13 17.51 -15.47
CA ARG A 244 2.27 18.89 -15.93
C ARG A 244 2.50 19.88 -14.79
N ASP A 245 1.70 19.81 -13.76
CA ASP A 245 1.79 20.68 -12.58
C ASP A 245 3.15 20.54 -11.88
N LEU A 246 3.63 19.28 -11.69
CA LEU A 246 4.96 19.01 -11.13
C LEU A 246 6.08 19.67 -11.94
N PHE A 247 6.06 19.49 -13.26
CA PHE A 247 7.10 20.02 -14.13
C PHE A 247 7.01 21.56 -14.29
N GLU A 248 5.82 22.14 -14.23
CA GLU A 248 5.63 23.60 -14.17
C GLU A 248 6.21 24.20 -12.89
N GLU A 249 5.97 23.55 -11.73
CA GLU A 249 6.57 23.98 -10.46
C GLU A 249 8.09 23.81 -10.46
N ALA A 250 8.62 22.72 -11.04
CA ALA A 250 10.06 22.54 -11.21
C ALA A 250 10.68 23.63 -12.08
N LYS A 251 10.02 24.02 -13.18
CA LYS A 251 10.49 25.12 -14.06
C LYS A 251 10.57 26.47 -13.35
N LYS A 252 9.66 26.73 -12.39
CA LYS A 252 9.67 27.97 -11.59
C LYS A 252 10.80 28.00 -10.56
N ASN A 253 11.26 26.82 -10.12
CA ASN A 253 12.25 26.65 -9.06
C ASN A 253 13.62 26.14 -9.57
N ALA A 254 13.91 26.31 -10.86
CA ALA A 254 15.20 25.91 -11.42
C ALA A 254 16.34 26.82 -10.91
N PRO A 255 17.54 26.25 -10.60
CA PRO A 255 17.94 24.85 -10.73
C PRO A 255 17.35 23.97 -9.63
N CYS A 256 16.87 22.75 -9.99
CA CYS A 256 16.25 21.83 -9.04
C CYS A 256 16.38 20.37 -9.48
N ILE A 257 16.10 19.44 -8.55
CA ILE A 257 15.98 18.01 -8.83
C ILE A 257 14.52 17.59 -8.65
N VAL A 258 13.98 16.88 -9.65
CA VAL A 258 12.69 16.18 -9.58
C VAL A 258 12.97 14.68 -9.39
N PHE A 259 12.58 14.14 -8.27
CA PHE A 259 12.78 12.71 -7.95
C PHE A 259 11.45 11.97 -8.00
N ILE A 260 11.43 10.88 -8.78
CA ILE A 260 10.28 9.99 -8.94
C ILE A 260 10.68 8.63 -8.41
N ASP A 261 10.15 8.25 -7.25
CA ASP A 261 10.38 6.93 -6.70
C ASP A 261 9.41 5.92 -7.32
N GLU A 262 9.80 4.65 -7.40
CA GLU A 262 8.98 3.57 -7.97
C GLU A 262 8.43 3.93 -9.36
N ILE A 263 9.27 4.41 -10.25
CA ILE A 263 8.88 4.85 -11.60
C ILE A 263 8.18 3.74 -12.40
N ASP A 264 8.45 2.48 -12.10
CA ASP A 264 7.84 1.29 -12.71
C ASP A 264 6.33 1.21 -12.48
N ALA A 265 5.77 1.92 -11.48
CA ALA A 265 4.32 2.03 -11.31
C ALA A 265 3.63 2.70 -12.51
N VAL A 266 4.32 3.63 -13.20
CA VAL A 266 3.80 4.39 -14.34
C VAL A 266 4.44 3.98 -15.66
N ALA A 267 5.74 3.69 -15.65
CA ALA A 267 6.57 3.50 -16.83
C ALA A 267 6.73 2.03 -17.26
N ARG A 268 5.79 1.19 -16.92
CA ARG A 268 5.80 -0.24 -17.30
C ARG A 268 5.54 -0.42 -18.80
N ARG A 269 6.18 -1.43 -19.42
CA ARG A 269 5.95 -1.85 -20.83
C ARG A 269 4.47 -2.07 -21.11
N ARG A 270 4.07 -1.76 -22.34
CA ARG A 270 2.70 -1.95 -22.84
C ARG A 270 2.35 -3.43 -22.87
N GLY A 271 1.32 -3.83 -22.14
CA GLY A 271 0.77 -5.17 -22.21
C GLY A 271 -0.42 -5.23 -23.15
N THR A 272 -0.64 -6.37 -23.81
CA THR A 272 -1.77 -6.62 -24.71
C THR A 272 -3.10 -6.90 -23.98
N GLY A 273 -3.23 -6.53 -22.70
CA GLY A 273 -4.39 -6.81 -21.86
C GLY A 273 -5.56 -5.83 -22.12
N MET A 274 -6.77 -6.37 -22.31
CA MET A 274 -8.02 -5.61 -22.43
C MET A 274 -8.50 -5.16 -21.02
N GLY A 275 -8.09 -3.98 -20.55
CA GLY A 275 -8.59 -3.42 -19.29
C GLY A 275 -8.37 -1.91 -19.20
N GLY A 276 -9.40 -1.14 -18.89
CA GLY A 276 -9.45 0.33 -18.89
C GLY A 276 -8.49 1.07 -17.95
N GLY A 277 -7.71 0.36 -17.10
CA GLY A 277 -6.67 0.95 -16.26
C GLY A 277 -5.32 1.13 -16.96
N HIS A 278 -5.18 0.62 -18.20
CA HIS A 278 -3.95 0.76 -18.98
C HIS A 278 -3.85 2.12 -19.67
N ASP A 279 -4.97 2.66 -20.13
CA ASP A 279 -5.01 3.92 -20.90
C ASP A 279 -4.54 5.12 -20.07
N GLU A 280 -4.85 5.15 -18.78
CA GLU A 280 -4.46 6.26 -17.91
C GLU A 280 -2.95 6.27 -17.62
N ARG A 281 -2.37 5.08 -17.32
CA ARG A 281 -0.92 4.95 -17.10
C ARG A 281 -0.15 5.33 -18.35
N GLU A 282 -0.60 4.87 -19.52
CA GLU A 282 0.03 5.19 -20.79
C GLU A 282 -0.05 6.70 -21.10
N GLN A 283 -1.20 7.32 -20.85
CA GLN A 283 -1.37 8.77 -21.02
C GLN A 283 -0.45 9.54 -20.07
N THR A 284 -0.30 9.08 -18.83
CA THR A 284 0.58 9.70 -17.83
C THR A 284 2.05 9.54 -18.22
N LEU A 285 2.47 8.35 -18.66
CA LEU A 285 3.81 8.11 -19.18
C LEU A 285 4.10 9.01 -20.38
N ASN A 286 3.21 9.05 -21.36
CA ASN A 286 3.38 9.88 -22.54
C ASN A 286 3.52 11.37 -22.17
N GLN A 287 2.72 11.85 -21.21
CA GLN A 287 2.84 13.22 -20.72
C GLN A 287 4.21 13.47 -20.05
N MET A 288 4.71 12.52 -19.26
CA MET A 288 6.04 12.62 -18.65
C MET A 288 7.13 12.71 -19.70
N LEU A 289 7.05 11.87 -20.74
CA LEU A 289 8.01 11.92 -21.86
C LEU A 289 7.97 13.26 -22.60
N VAL A 290 6.77 13.80 -22.83
CA VAL A 290 6.59 15.12 -23.47
C VAL A 290 7.21 16.24 -22.63
N GLU A 291 7.00 16.21 -21.30
CA GLU A 291 7.59 17.23 -20.42
C GLU A 291 9.13 17.14 -20.39
N MET A 292 9.68 15.91 -20.35
CA MET A 292 11.15 15.73 -20.39
C MET A 292 11.76 16.16 -21.73
N ASP A 293 11.10 15.83 -22.84
CA ASP A 293 11.54 16.24 -24.18
C ASP A 293 11.46 17.76 -24.34
N GLY A 294 10.46 18.41 -23.70
CA GLY A 294 10.20 19.84 -23.74
C GLY A 294 11.20 20.71 -22.97
N PHE A 295 12.13 20.13 -22.20
CA PHE A 295 13.17 20.92 -21.54
C PHE A 295 14.18 21.45 -22.54
N ALA A 296 14.51 22.73 -22.42
CA ALA A 296 15.67 23.29 -23.12
C ALA A 296 16.96 22.60 -22.65
N ALA A 297 17.93 22.48 -23.53
CA ALA A 297 19.25 22.00 -23.13
C ALA A 297 19.80 22.92 -22.01
N ASN A 298 20.22 22.30 -20.90
CA ASN A 298 20.75 23.03 -19.74
C ASN A 298 19.73 23.91 -18.97
N ALA A 299 18.44 23.54 -18.95
CA ALA A 299 17.41 24.28 -18.19
C ALA A 299 17.63 24.23 -16.65
N GLY A 300 18.65 23.53 -16.17
CA GLY A 300 18.94 23.40 -14.73
C GLY A 300 18.00 22.47 -13.99
N ILE A 301 17.14 21.72 -14.69
CA ILE A 301 16.26 20.72 -14.09
C ILE A 301 16.81 19.34 -14.40
N ILE A 302 17.02 18.53 -13.37
CA ILE A 302 17.43 17.14 -13.51
C ILE A 302 16.33 16.25 -12.94
N VAL A 303 15.85 15.32 -13.77
CA VAL A 303 14.87 14.32 -13.35
C VAL A 303 15.62 13.07 -12.89
N MET A 304 15.48 12.71 -11.65
CA MET A 304 16.00 11.44 -11.12
C MET A 304 14.85 10.47 -10.91
N ALA A 305 14.99 9.23 -11.29
CA ALA A 305 13.99 8.20 -11.01
C ALA A 305 14.64 7.00 -10.33
N ALA A 306 13.88 6.31 -9.50
CA ALA A 306 14.31 5.06 -8.89
C ALA A 306 13.36 3.92 -9.27
N THR A 307 13.93 2.74 -9.52
CA THR A 307 13.19 1.49 -9.74
C THR A 307 13.90 0.30 -9.13
N ASN A 308 13.15 -0.69 -8.72
CA ASN A 308 13.66 -1.99 -8.33
C ASN A 308 13.65 -3.00 -9.50
N ARG A 309 12.98 -2.64 -10.61
CA ARG A 309 12.73 -3.50 -11.75
C ARG A 309 12.92 -2.76 -13.07
N VAL A 310 14.15 -2.71 -13.54
CA VAL A 310 14.46 -2.07 -14.84
C VAL A 310 13.93 -2.90 -16.03
N ASP A 311 13.80 -4.20 -15.86
CA ASP A 311 13.34 -5.17 -16.85
C ASP A 311 11.93 -4.88 -17.37
N ILE A 312 11.04 -4.36 -16.52
CA ILE A 312 9.65 -4.05 -16.89
C ILE A 312 9.43 -2.64 -17.45
N LEU A 313 10.46 -1.78 -17.46
CA LEU A 313 10.32 -0.41 -17.94
C LEU A 313 10.12 -0.34 -19.46
N ASP A 314 9.28 0.61 -19.91
CA ASP A 314 9.10 0.90 -21.33
C ASP A 314 10.42 1.44 -21.92
N PRO A 315 10.93 0.84 -23.01
CA PRO A 315 12.18 1.29 -23.64
C PRO A 315 12.15 2.77 -24.07
N ALA A 316 10.98 3.35 -24.29
CA ALA A 316 10.85 4.76 -24.66
C ALA A 316 11.39 5.71 -23.58
N ILE A 317 11.33 5.32 -22.30
CA ILE A 317 11.84 6.16 -21.20
C ILE A 317 13.37 6.18 -21.15
N LEU A 318 14.01 5.14 -21.69
CA LEU A 318 15.46 4.96 -21.69
C LEU A 318 16.14 5.54 -22.94
N ARG A 319 15.39 6.22 -23.81
CA ARG A 319 15.95 6.84 -25.01
C ARG A 319 16.76 8.09 -24.66
N PRO A 320 17.84 8.38 -25.41
CA PRO A 320 18.62 9.62 -25.24
C PRO A 320 17.75 10.87 -25.22
N GLY A 321 18.04 11.80 -24.32
CA GLY A 321 17.24 12.99 -24.07
C GLY A 321 16.19 12.84 -22.98
N ARG A 322 16.06 11.67 -22.37
CA ARG A 322 15.16 11.33 -21.25
C ARG A 322 15.98 10.84 -20.07
N PHE A 323 15.94 9.53 -19.76
CA PHE A 323 16.85 8.95 -18.76
C PHE A 323 18.13 8.49 -19.47
N ASP A 324 19.01 9.45 -19.71
CA ASP A 324 20.25 9.25 -20.46
C ASP A 324 21.29 8.45 -19.68
N ARG A 325 21.27 8.56 -18.36
CA ARG A 325 22.23 7.91 -17.48
C ARG A 325 21.52 6.89 -16.59
N LYS A 326 22.10 5.69 -16.51
CA LYS A 326 21.66 4.61 -15.62
C LYS A 326 22.73 4.37 -14.61
N ILE A 327 22.37 4.30 -13.34
CA ILE A 327 23.29 4.04 -12.24
C ILE A 327 22.74 2.85 -11.46
N ALA A 328 23.52 1.76 -11.46
CA ALA A 328 23.18 0.55 -10.73
C ALA A 328 23.59 0.70 -9.27
N VAL A 329 22.63 0.80 -8.36
CA VAL A 329 22.84 0.85 -6.91
C VAL A 329 22.74 -0.57 -6.37
N GLY A 330 23.88 -1.28 -6.36
CA GLY A 330 23.98 -2.69 -5.97
C GLY A 330 23.89 -2.92 -4.47
N LEU A 331 24.05 -4.19 -4.08
CA LEU A 331 24.27 -4.56 -2.69
C LEU A 331 25.66 -4.06 -2.24
N PRO A 332 25.80 -3.58 -0.99
CA PRO A 332 27.07 -3.09 -0.51
C PRO A 332 28.08 -4.24 -0.31
N ASP A 333 29.33 -4.00 -0.69
CA ASP A 333 30.46 -4.86 -0.36
C ASP A 333 30.79 -4.83 1.14
N VAL A 334 31.75 -5.63 1.60
CA VAL A 334 32.14 -5.67 3.04
C VAL A 334 32.51 -4.28 3.57
N GLY A 335 33.26 -3.49 2.78
CA GLY A 335 33.66 -2.14 3.18
C GLY A 335 32.48 -1.17 3.23
N GLY A 336 31.58 -1.29 2.27
CA GLY A 336 30.31 -0.53 2.25
C GLY A 336 29.42 -0.86 3.43
N ARG A 337 29.28 -2.17 3.77
CA ARG A 337 28.50 -2.59 4.93
C ARG A 337 29.08 -2.06 6.25
N GLU A 338 30.41 -2.13 6.40
CA GLU A 338 31.08 -1.56 7.56
C GLU A 338 30.82 -0.04 7.68
N ALA A 339 30.97 0.71 6.58
CA ALA A 339 30.70 2.13 6.56
C ALA A 339 29.22 2.46 6.86
N ILE A 340 28.27 1.66 6.35
CA ILE A 340 26.83 1.81 6.66
C ILE A 340 26.58 1.56 8.15
N LEU A 341 27.13 0.47 8.69
CA LEU A 341 27.01 0.17 10.11
C LEU A 341 27.58 1.30 10.98
N GLN A 342 28.72 1.90 10.62
CA GLN A 342 29.29 3.04 11.33
C GLN A 342 28.35 4.28 11.32
N VAL A 343 27.67 4.55 10.20
CA VAL A 343 26.71 5.65 10.11
C VAL A 343 25.52 5.41 11.03
N HIS A 344 24.94 4.21 11.02
CA HIS A 344 23.78 3.87 11.85
C HIS A 344 24.12 3.66 13.33
N ALA A 345 25.39 3.42 13.65
CA ALA A 345 25.90 3.30 15.00
C ALA A 345 26.07 4.65 15.72
N LYS A 346 26.21 5.77 14.99
CA LYS A 346 26.49 7.11 15.58
C LYS A 346 25.55 7.52 16.72
N ASN A 347 24.30 7.12 16.64
CA ASN A 347 23.25 7.48 17.61
C ASN A 347 22.86 6.31 18.53
N LYS A 348 23.66 5.24 18.58
CA LYS A 348 23.38 4.07 19.38
C LYS A 348 24.56 3.80 20.33
N PRO A 349 24.31 3.57 21.62
CA PRO A 349 25.37 3.25 22.58
C PRO A 349 25.84 1.81 22.35
N LEU A 350 26.98 1.64 21.70
CA LEU A 350 27.63 0.35 21.52
C LEU A 350 28.55 0.04 22.68
N GLY A 351 28.60 -1.21 23.11
CA GLY A 351 29.59 -1.70 24.08
C GLY A 351 30.96 -1.85 23.46
N ASP A 352 32.00 -1.86 24.30
CA ASP A 352 33.42 -1.97 23.90
C ASP A 352 33.75 -3.29 23.19
N ASN A 353 32.89 -4.29 23.32
CA ASN A 353 33.04 -5.61 22.71
C ASN A 353 32.43 -5.72 21.30
N VAL A 354 31.90 -4.63 20.73
CA VAL A 354 31.24 -4.65 19.41
C VAL A 354 32.25 -4.41 18.30
N ASP A 355 32.42 -5.40 17.43
CA ASP A 355 33.25 -5.31 16.23
C ASP A 355 32.35 -5.17 14.97
N LEU A 356 32.21 -3.92 14.48
CA LEU A 356 31.43 -3.62 13.29
C LEU A 356 32.01 -4.25 12.01
N LYS A 357 33.31 -4.46 11.94
CA LYS A 357 33.97 -5.12 10.82
C LYS A 357 33.59 -6.60 10.75
N GLN A 358 33.61 -7.29 11.88
CA GLN A 358 33.14 -8.68 11.95
C GLN A 358 31.66 -8.79 11.56
N ILE A 359 30.82 -7.84 12.01
CA ILE A 359 29.40 -7.81 11.65
C ILE A 359 29.25 -7.59 10.15
N ALA A 360 30.01 -6.68 9.54
CA ALA A 360 29.99 -6.45 8.10
C ALA A 360 30.37 -7.71 7.28
N GLN A 361 31.33 -8.49 7.77
CA GLN A 361 31.69 -9.77 7.15
C GLN A 361 30.56 -10.80 7.25
N THR A 362 29.87 -10.89 8.39
CA THR A 362 28.81 -11.88 8.61
C THR A 362 27.49 -11.53 7.93
N THR A 363 27.30 -10.28 7.50
CA THR A 363 26.07 -9.77 6.89
C THR A 363 26.13 -9.70 5.37
N ALA A 364 26.82 -10.65 4.72
CA ALA A 364 26.85 -10.75 3.27
C ALA A 364 25.43 -10.80 2.69
N GLY A 365 25.17 -10.01 1.64
CA GLY A 365 23.86 -9.91 1.01
C GLY A 365 22.86 -8.97 1.71
N PHE A 366 23.21 -8.36 2.85
CA PHE A 366 22.34 -7.38 3.50
C PHE A 366 22.39 -6.04 2.78
N THR A 367 21.23 -5.42 2.65
CA THR A 367 21.08 -4.05 2.16
C THR A 367 21.37 -3.03 3.27
N GLY A 368 21.45 -1.74 2.91
CA GLY A 368 21.57 -0.67 3.91
C GLY A 368 20.40 -0.64 4.89
N ALA A 369 19.19 -0.92 4.42
CA ALA A 369 18.00 -0.99 5.26
C ALA A 369 18.03 -2.19 6.23
N ASP A 370 18.55 -3.35 5.78
CA ASP A 370 18.69 -4.52 6.64
C ASP A 370 19.72 -4.28 7.75
N LEU A 371 20.83 -3.58 7.45
CA LEU A 371 21.85 -3.21 8.42
C LEU A 371 21.35 -2.19 9.46
N GLU A 372 20.55 -1.22 9.02
CA GLU A 372 19.87 -0.29 9.93
C GLU A 372 18.95 -1.05 10.88
N ASN A 373 18.10 -1.93 10.30
CA ASN A 373 17.17 -2.75 11.06
C ASN A 373 17.90 -3.70 12.02
N LEU A 374 19.03 -4.28 11.62
CA LEU A 374 19.85 -5.13 12.46
C LEU A 374 20.30 -4.39 13.75
N LEU A 375 20.85 -3.21 13.60
CA LEU A 375 21.27 -2.40 14.76
C LEU A 375 20.09 -1.90 15.61
N ASN A 376 18.95 -1.63 14.98
CA ASN A 376 17.73 -1.27 15.68
C ASN A 376 17.17 -2.44 16.49
N GLU A 377 17.12 -3.64 15.90
CA GLU A 377 16.67 -4.85 16.60
C GLU A 377 17.63 -5.23 17.75
N ALA A 378 18.94 -5.05 17.55
CA ALA A 378 19.93 -5.24 18.62
C ALA A 378 19.70 -4.26 19.80
N ALA A 379 19.37 -3.01 19.50
CA ALA A 379 19.02 -2.02 20.53
C ALA A 379 17.75 -2.43 21.29
N ILE A 380 16.74 -2.98 20.59
CA ILE A 380 15.51 -3.48 21.22
C ILE A 380 15.80 -4.70 22.12
N VAL A 381 16.72 -5.60 21.70
CA VAL A 381 17.15 -6.74 22.54
C VAL A 381 17.81 -6.23 23.81
N ALA A 382 18.79 -5.31 23.71
CA ALA A 382 19.46 -4.73 24.87
C ALA A 382 18.48 -4.02 25.83
N ALA A 383 17.51 -3.27 25.28
CA ALA A 383 16.50 -2.58 26.06
C ALA A 383 15.56 -3.54 26.82
N LYS A 384 15.20 -4.69 26.23
CA LYS A 384 14.40 -5.74 26.90
C LYS A 384 15.11 -6.32 28.12
N ASP A 385 16.43 -6.41 28.04
CA ASP A 385 17.28 -6.88 29.15
C ASP A 385 17.65 -5.75 30.12
N ASN A 386 17.01 -4.58 30.05
CA ASN A 386 17.28 -3.40 30.86
C ASN A 386 18.74 -2.91 30.81
N ARG A 387 19.42 -3.11 29.67
CA ARG A 387 20.78 -2.62 29.44
C ARG A 387 20.78 -1.31 28.66
N CYS A 388 21.72 -0.42 28.95
CA CYS A 388 21.84 0.89 28.31
C CYS A 388 22.79 0.89 27.10
N PHE A 389 23.40 -0.25 26.77
CA PHE A 389 24.32 -0.40 25.64
C PHE A 389 24.08 -1.71 24.89
N ILE A 390 24.43 -1.72 23.62
CA ILE A 390 24.28 -2.87 22.72
C ILE A 390 25.59 -3.68 22.76
N SER A 391 25.50 -4.95 23.05
CA SER A 391 26.63 -5.89 23.03
C SER A 391 26.72 -6.65 21.71
N GLN A 392 27.84 -7.28 21.45
CA GLN A 392 28.01 -8.18 20.29
C GLN A 392 26.99 -9.32 20.27
N GLU A 393 26.58 -9.81 21.46
CA GLU A 393 25.60 -10.90 21.58
C GLU A 393 24.18 -10.45 21.21
N ASP A 394 23.82 -9.20 21.46
CA ASP A 394 22.56 -8.62 21.03
C ASP A 394 22.48 -8.54 19.51
N ILE A 395 23.59 -8.18 18.87
CA ILE A 395 23.68 -8.09 17.42
C ILE A 395 23.59 -9.49 16.78
N LYS A 396 24.21 -10.49 17.40
CA LYS A 396 24.06 -11.89 16.94
C LYS A 396 22.62 -12.38 17.05
N THR A 397 21.94 -12.05 18.14
CA THR A 397 20.52 -12.38 18.35
C THR A 397 19.64 -11.67 17.34
N ALA A 398 19.89 -10.38 17.10
CA ALA A 398 19.20 -9.59 16.11
C ALA A 398 19.45 -10.10 14.68
N PHE A 399 20.67 -10.54 14.36
CA PHE A 399 21.04 -11.09 13.06
C PHE A 399 20.20 -12.33 12.71
N VAL A 400 20.04 -13.25 13.65
CA VAL A 400 19.16 -14.41 13.48
C VAL A 400 17.70 -13.96 13.28
N LYS A 401 17.25 -13.00 14.07
CA LYS A 401 15.88 -12.47 13.98
C LYS A 401 15.59 -11.78 12.64
N VAL A 402 16.52 -11.00 12.13
CA VAL A 402 16.38 -10.28 10.84
C VAL A 402 16.51 -11.26 9.66
N GLY A 403 17.48 -12.19 9.70
CA GLY A 403 17.74 -13.12 8.60
C GLY A 403 16.71 -14.24 8.46
N ILE A 404 16.21 -14.76 9.57
CA ILE A 404 15.36 -15.97 9.59
C ILE A 404 13.96 -15.67 10.14
N GLY A 405 13.85 -14.64 10.97
CA GLY A 405 12.60 -14.27 11.63
C GLY A 405 12.58 -14.61 13.12
N THR A 406 11.48 -14.24 13.78
CA THR A 406 11.32 -14.40 15.23
C THR A 406 11.11 -15.87 15.62
N GLU A 407 11.88 -16.36 16.59
CA GLU A 407 11.73 -17.69 17.17
C GLU A 407 10.39 -17.81 17.94
N ARG A 408 9.65 -18.92 17.73
CA ARG A 408 8.37 -19.21 18.35
C ARG A 408 8.51 -20.24 19.46
N LYS A 409 9.00 -19.84 20.62
CA LYS A 409 9.21 -20.73 21.79
C LYS A 409 7.92 -21.24 22.43
N SER A 410 6.76 -20.65 22.12
CA SER A 410 5.47 -21.05 22.70
C SER A 410 4.78 -22.22 21.98
N ARG A 411 5.32 -22.67 20.84
CA ARG A 411 4.72 -23.78 20.09
C ARG A 411 5.05 -25.10 20.76
N ILE A 412 4.03 -25.86 21.13
CA ILE A 412 4.19 -27.22 21.66
C ILE A 412 4.49 -28.14 20.49
N ILE A 413 5.67 -28.74 20.49
CA ILE A 413 6.15 -29.67 19.47
C ILE A 413 6.27 -31.05 20.13
N SER A 414 5.84 -32.10 19.45
CA SER A 414 6.00 -33.47 19.96
C SER A 414 7.50 -33.87 19.95
N ASP A 415 7.88 -34.77 20.86
CA ASP A 415 9.26 -35.26 20.90
C ASP A 415 9.68 -35.97 19.61
N LYS A 416 8.73 -36.59 18.90
CA LYS A 416 8.96 -37.16 17.57
C LYS A 416 9.34 -36.06 16.55
N GLU A 417 8.58 -34.97 16.46
CA GLU A 417 8.86 -33.87 15.56
C GLU A 417 10.16 -33.16 15.91
N ARG A 418 10.44 -32.93 17.20
CA ARG A 418 11.73 -32.39 17.65
C ARG A 418 12.90 -33.25 17.21
N LYS A 419 12.77 -34.57 17.31
CA LYS A 419 13.81 -35.51 16.88
C LYS A 419 14.00 -35.45 15.36
N ILE A 420 12.91 -35.44 14.58
CA ILE A 420 12.98 -35.31 13.11
C ILE A 420 13.70 -34.02 12.72
N THR A 421 13.29 -32.88 13.29
CA THR A 421 13.91 -31.58 13.02
C THR A 421 15.40 -31.58 13.38
N ALA A 422 15.77 -32.18 14.53
CA ALA A 422 17.19 -32.22 14.95
C ALA A 422 18.08 -32.96 13.94
N TYR A 423 17.62 -34.10 13.41
CA TYR A 423 18.36 -34.83 12.40
C TYR A 423 18.36 -34.11 11.04
N HIS A 424 17.23 -33.51 10.65
CA HIS A 424 17.09 -32.72 9.44
C HIS A 424 18.11 -31.57 9.40
N GLU A 425 18.12 -30.73 10.43
CA GLU A 425 19.04 -29.60 10.53
C GLU A 425 20.52 -30.05 10.66
N SER A 426 20.77 -31.17 11.34
CA SER A 426 22.11 -31.76 11.41
C SER A 426 22.60 -32.23 10.04
N GLY A 427 21.70 -32.75 9.18
CA GLY A 427 22.03 -33.14 7.81
C GLY A 427 22.52 -31.96 6.96
N HIS A 428 21.82 -30.84 7.03
CA HIS A 428 22.26 -29.59 6.38
C HIS A 428 23.61 -29.10 6.95
N ALA A 429 23.74 -29.10 8.27
CA ALA A 429 24.92 -28.59 8.94
C ALA A 429 26.19 -29.38 8.60
N ILE A 430 26.13 -30.71 8.50
CA ILE A 430 27.26 -31.57 8.10
C ILE A 430 27.72 -31.20 6.69
N LEU A 431 26.80 -31.05 5.75
CA LEU A 431 27.14 -30.71 4.37
C LEU A 431 27.72 -29.29 4.24
N PHE A 432 27.26 -28.33 5.02
CA PHE A 432 27.88 -27.01 5.10
C PHE A 432 29.31 -27.06 5.62
N HIS A 433 29.61 -27.96 6.56
CA HIS A 433 30.96 -28.10 7.12
C HIS A 433 31.93 -28.83 6.19
N VAL A 434 31.45 -29.91 5.54
CA VAL A 434 32.30 -30.80 4.74
C VAL A 434 32.56 -30.23 3.35
N LEU A 435 31.65 -29.47 2.78
CA LEU A 435 31.76 -28.90 1.43
C LEU A 435 32.47 -27.54 1.46
N PRO A 436 33.53 -27.35 0.62
CA PRO A 436 34.42 -26.19 0.76
C PRO A 436 33.86 -24.86 0.27
N ASP A 437 32.88 -24.86 -0.66
CA ASP A 437 32.46 -23.65 -1.37
C ASP A 437 31.16 -23.03 -0.83
N VAL A 438 30.48 -23.70 0.09
CA VAL A 438 29.18 -23.24 0.63
C VAL A 438 29.27 -22.45 1.94
N GLY A 439 30.48 -22.37 2.49
CA GLY A 439 30.78 -21.67 3.74
C GLY A 439 30.41 -22.47 5.01
N PRO A 440 31.04 -22.15 6.13
CA PRO A 440 30.79 -22.84 7.41
C PRO A 440 29.43 -22.50 7.98
N VAL A 441 28.99 -23.36 8.91
CA VAL A 441 27.75 -23.12 9.68
C VAL A 441 27.94 -21.97 10.67
N TYR A 442 27.00 -21.04 10.73
CA TYR A 442 26.96 -19.99 11.75
C TYR A 442 26.23 -20.48 13.01
N SER A 443 25.03 -21.00 12.84
CA SER A 443 24.26 -21.62 13.93
C SER A 443 23.23 -22.61 13.39
N VAL A 444 22.90 -23.63 14.23
CA VAL A 444 21.83 -24.60 13.97
C VAL A 444 20.83 -24.53 15.09
N SER A 445 19.53 -24.57 14.78
CA SER A 445 18.47 -24.48 15.77
C SER A 445 17.27 -25.31 15.39
N ILE A 446 16.64 -25.94 16.38
CA ILE A 446 15.37 -26.68 16.24
C ILE A 446 14.17 -25.89 16.78
N ILE A 447 14.37 -24.59 17.04
CA ILE A 447 13.29 -23.71 17.48
C ILE A 447 12.55 -23.21 16.24
N PRO A 448 11.23 -23.41 16.15
CA PRO A 448 10.45 -22.94 15.01
C PRO A 448 10.53 -21.43 14.84
N THR A 449 10.53 -20.97 13.57
CA THR A 449 10.51 -19.56 13.25
C THR A 449 9.18 -19.10 12.67
N GLY A 450 8.98 -17.77 12.62
CA GLY A 450 7.74 -17.14 12.13
C GLY A 450 7.37 -17.47 10.69
N ALA A 451 8.35 -17.86 9.86
CA ALA A 451 8.17 -18.23 8.46
C ALA A 451 7.60 -19.65 8.25
N GLY A 452 7.30 -20.40 9.32
CA GLY A 452 6.74 -21.75 9.25
C GLY A 452 7.78 -22.86 9.20
N ALA A 453 9.08 -22.56 9.31
CA ALA A 453 10.14 -23.53 9.43
C ALA A 453 10.14 -24.16 10.83
N ALA A 454 10.39 -25.48 10.90
CA ALA A 454 10.45 -26.22 12.16
C ALA A 454 11.79 -26.00 12.88
N GLY A 455 12.85 -25.71 12.14
CA GLY A 455 14.17 -25.35 12.59
C GLY A 455 14.89 -24.53 11.52
N TYR A 456 16.16 -24.29 11.70
CA TYR A 456 17.00 -23.66 10.70
C TYR A 456 18.49 -23.99 10.86
N THR A 457 19.17 -24.08 9.73
CA THR A 457 20.62 -24.12 9.64
C THR A 457 21.10 -22.88 8.88
N MET A 458 21.84 -22.01 9.54
CA MET A 458 22.30 -20.75 8.98
C MET A 458 23.76 -20.84 8.58
N PRO A 459 24.09 -20.68 7.28
CA PRO A 459 25.48 -20.60 6.83
C PRO A 459 26.08 -19.22 7.15
N LEU A 460 27.41 -19.17 7.23
CA LEU A 460 28.19 -17.95 7.29
C LEU A 460 28.82 -17.69 5.92
N SER A 461 28.37 -16.66 5.22
CA SER A 461 29.05 -16.20 4.01
C SER A 461 30.23 -15.32 4.40
N GLU A 462 31.44 -15.84 4.28
CA GLU A 462 32.68 -15.12 4.62
C GLU A 462 33.17 -14.20 3.49
N ARG A 463 32.65 -14.35 2.27
CA ARG A 463 33.07 -13.62 1.06
C ARG A 463 31.89 -13.17 0.23
N ASP A 464 32.03 -12.02 -0.40
CA ASP A 464 31.12 -11.52 -1.43
C ASP A 464 31.62 -12.01 -2.80
N ASP A 465 31.20 -13.21 -3.21
CA ASP A 465 31.63 -13.78 -4.47
C ASP A 465 30.87 -13.16 -5.65
N MET A 466 31.60 -12.67 -6.64
CA MET A 466 31.02 -12.07 -7.84
C MET A 466 30.40 -13.12 -8.78
N PHE A 467 30.98 -14.34 -8.81
CA PHE A 467 30.56 -15.43 -9.70
C PHE A 467 30.23 -16.69 -8.91
N MET A 468 29.16 -17.36 -9.32
CA MET A 468 28.83 -18.71 -8.84
C MET A 468 29.38 -19.74 -9.81
N THR A 469 30.28 -20.58 -9.34
CA THR A 469 30.84 -21.68 -10.15
C THR A 469 29.87 -22.86 -10.23
N LYS A 470 29.98 -23.70 -11.28
CA LYS A 470 29.25 -24.98 -11.40
C LYS A 470 29.42 -25.84 -10.14
N GLY A 471 30.65 -25.93 -9.62
CA GLY A 471 30.97 -26.72 -8.42
C GLY A 471 30.18 -26.22 -7.20
N ARG A 472 30.17 -24.90 -6.95
CA ARG A 472 29.44 -24.29 -5.86
C ARG A 472 27.91 -24.51 -5.97
N MET A 473 27.35 -24.37 -7.17
CA MET A 473 25.92 -24.61 -7.39
C MET A 473 25.55 -26.08 -7.10
N LEU A 474 26.39 -27.03 -7.50
CA LEU A 474 26.20 -28.45 -7.14
C LEU A 474 26.28 -28.68 -5.64
N GLN A 475 27.22 -28.01 -4.93
CA GLN A 475 27.30 -28.09 -3.46
C GLN A 475 26.08 -27.48 -2.78
N GLU A 476 25.53 -26.37 -3.29
CA GLU A 476 24.30 -25.79 -2.76
C GLU A 476 23.07 -26.71 -2.95
N ILE A 477 23.01 -27.45 -4.06
CA ILE A 477 22.01 -28.52 -4.27
C ILE A 477 22.18 -29.61 -3.23
N MET A 478 23.41 -30.10 -3.02
CA MET A 478 23.72 -31.14 -2.03
C MET A 478 23.29 -30.71 -0.63
N VAL A 479 23.66 -29.49 -0.21
CA VAL A 479 23.24 -28.93 1.08
C VAL A 479 21.73 -28.88 1.20
N SER A 480 21.03 -28.39 0.18
CA SER A 480 19.56 -28.31 0.19
C SER A 480 18.90 -29.69 0.35
N LEU A 481 19.51 -30.77 -0.14
CA LEU A 481 19.01 -32.13 -0.01
C LEU A 481 19.35 -32.78 1.34
N GLY A 482 20.28 -32.19 2.12
CA GLY A 482 20.85 -32.78 3.34
C GLY A 482 19.86 -33.15 4.40
N GLY A 483 18.87 -32.31 4.68
CA GLY A 483 17.83 -32.56 5.68
C GLY A 483 16.98 -33.77 5.33
N ARG A 484 16.51 -33.88 4.08
CA ARG A 484 15.74 -35.03 3.61
C ARG A 484 16.52 -36.33 3.66
N ILE A 485 17.81 -36.28 3.27
CA ILE A 485 18.69 -37.43 3.31
C ILE A 485 18.88 -37.93 4.75
N ALA A 486 19.07 -37.02 5.69
CA ALA A 486 19.19 -37.38 7.10
C ALA A 486 17.90 -38.01 7.66
N GLU A 487 16.73 -37.51 7.26
CA GLU A 487 15.43 -38.13 7.61
C GLU A 487 15.35 -39.58 7.08
N GLU A 488 15.66 -39.79 5.80
CA GLU A 488 15.64 -41.11 5.16
C GLU A 488 16.57 -42.10 5.86
N ILE A 489 17.80 -41.71 6.14
CA ILE A 489 18.82 -42.60 6.77
C ILE A 489 18.39 -43.02 8.19
N ILE A 490 17.80 -42.13 8.96
CA ILE A 490 17.55 -42.34 10.39
C ILE A 490 16.16 -42.93 10.68
N PHE A 491 15.15 -42.52 9.91
CA PHE A 491 13.76 -42.89 10.20
C PHE A 491 13.18 -43.88 9.18
N ASP A 492 13.90 -44.20 8.11
CA ASP A 492 13.37 -44.96 6.96
C ASP A 492 12.04 -44.38 6.45
N ASP A 493 11.87 -43.05 6.61
CA ASP A 493 10.66 -42.30 6.30
C ASP A 493 11.07 -40.85 5.92
N ILE A 494 10.12 -40.13 5.33
CA ILE A 494 10.34 -38.78 4.83
C ILE A 494 9.17 -37.87 5.20
N THR A 495 9.47 -36.61 5.47
CA THR A 495 8.42 -35.66 5.84
C THR A 495 8.21 -34.58 4.78
N THR A 496 7.09 -33.86 4.90
CA THR A 496 6.80 -32.67 4.08
C THR A 496 7.69 -31.47 4.42
N GLY A 497 8.47 -31.55 5.51
CA GLY A 497 9.37 -30.49 5.98
C GLY A 497 10.39 -30.07 4.93
N ALA A 498 10.91 -31.03 4.14
CA ALA A 498 11.89 -30.79 3.10
C ALA A 498 11.35 -30.16 1.80
N SER A 499 10.07 -29.78 1.76
CA SER A 499 9.44 -29.27 0.50
C SER A 499 10.08 -27.99 -0.03
N SER A 500 10.48 -27.05 0.84
CA SER A 500 11.19 -25.82 0.47
C SER A 500 12.59 -26.09 -0.06
N ASP A 501 13.28 -27.06 0.53
CA ASP A 501 14.64 -27.42 0.18
C ASP A 501 14.71 -28.13 -1.18
N ILE A 502 13.75 -29.04 -1.43
CA ILE A 502 13.58 -29.67 -2.73
C ILE A 502 13.29 -28.63 -3.81
N LYS A 503 12.38 -27.66 -3.50
CA LYS A 503 12.08 -26.58 -4.44
C LYS A 503 13.33 -25.74 -4.75
N LYS A 504 14.13 -25.38 -3.74
CA LYS A 504 15.38 -24.64 -3.90
C LYS A 504 16.38 -25.43 -4.76
N ALA A 505 16.62 -26.70 -4.43
CA ALA A 505 17.51 -27.57 -5.20
C ALA A 505 17.09 -27.66 -6.67
N THR A 506 15.79 -27.88 -6.94
CA THR A 506 15.24 -27.94 -8.30
C THR A 506 15.41 -26.64 -9.06
N GLN A 507 15.20 -25.48 -8.40
CA GLN A 507 15.37 -24.17 -9.03
C GLN A 507 16.84 -23.91 -9.40
N ILE A 508 17.79 -24.31 -8.54
CA ILE A 508 19.22 -24.18 -8.83
C ILE A 508 19.58 -25.07 -10.03
N ALA A 509 19.19 -26.35 -10.03
CA ALA A 509 19.45 -27.27 -11.13
C ALA A 509 18.83 -26.77 -12.44
N LYS A 510 17.60 -26.27 -12.42
CA LYS A 510 16.94 -25.65 -13.57
C LYS A 510 17.76 -24.49 -14.13
N LYS A 511 18.18 -23.53 -13.28
CA LYS A 511 18.99 -22.38 -13.72
C LYS A 511 20.35 -22.82 -14.31
N MET A 512 20.98 -23.87 -13.76
CA MET A 512 22.21 -24.41 -14.30
C MET A 512 22.02 -24.88 -15.75
N VAL A 513 20.92 -25.57 -16.04
CA VAL A 513 20.63 -26.13 -17.36
C VAL A 513 20.11 -25.07 -18.32
N THR A 514 19.09 -24.29 -17.90
CA THR A 514 18.38 -23.40 -18.83
C THR A 514 19.02 -22.03 -18.99
N ARG A 515 19.60 -21.46 -17.92
CA ARG A 515 20.12 -20.10 -17.92
C ARG A 515 21.61 -19.99 -18.14
N TYR A 516 22.35 -20.88 -17.49
CA TYR A 516 23.82 -20.78 -17.48
C TYR A 516 24.52 -21.75 -18.45
N GLY A 517 23.76 -22.62 -19.14
CA GLY A 517 24.32 -23.58 -20.10
C GLY A 517 25.39 -24.50 -19.48
N MET A 518 25.20 -24.89 -18.20
CA MET A 518 26.16 -25.69 -17.43
C MET A 518 25.99 -27.20 -17.63
N SER A 519 25.12 -27.63 -18.55
CA SER A 519 24.89 -29.02 -18.92
C SER A 519 25.69 -29.38 -20.18
N GLU A 520 26.33 -30.55 -20.19
CA GLU A 520 27.02 -31.07 -21.36
C GLU A 520 26.03 -31.63 -22.40
N ASN A 521 24.90 -32.20 -21.96
CA ASN A 521 23.92 -32.84 -22.82
C ASN A 521 23.04 -31.82 -23.54
N VAL A 522 22.64 -30.76 -22.84
CA VAL A 522 21.77 -29.69 -23.39
C VAL A 522 22.61 -28.62 -24.12
N GLY A 523 23.90 -28.49 -23.76
CA GLY A 523 24.84 -27.57 -24.38
C GLY A 523 24.82 -26.16 -23.80
N VAL A 524 25.66 -25.28 -24.41
CA VAL A 524 25.84 -23.89 -23.97
C VAL A 524 24.80 -23.02 -24.68
N ILE A 525 23.53 -23.21 -24.32
CA ILE A 525 22.37 -22.48 -24.86
C ILE A 525 21.53 -21.95 -23.71
N CYS A 526 21.07 -20.72 -23.83
CA CYS A 526 20.12 -20.13 -22.89
C CYS A 526 18.70 -20.43 -23.37
N TYR A 527 17.98 -21.23 -22.61
CA TYR A 527 16.55 -21.56 -22.81
C TYR A 527 15.66 -20.86 -21.79
N ASP A 528 16.25 -20.02 -20.94
CA ASP A 528 15.49 -19.21 -19.99
C ASP A 528 14.91 -18.04 -20.79
N ASP A 529 13.61 -18.12 -21.09
CA ASP A 529 12.88 -16.94 -21.51
C ASP A 529 12.89 -15.99 -20.32
N ASP A 530 13.27 -14.72 -20.52
CA ASP A 530 13.22 -13.65 -19.50
C ASP A 530 11.77 -13.37 -19.04
N ASP A 531 11.04 -14.44 -18.67
CA ASP A 531 9.66 -14.46 -18.20
C ASP A 531 9.57 -14.18 -16.70
N ASP A 532 10.19 -13.09 -16.25
CA ASP A 532 9.74 -12.41 -15.02
C ASP A 532 8.44 -11.57 -15.27
N GLU A 533 7.86 -11.68 -16.45
CA GLU A 533 6.55 -11.11 -16.77
C GLU A 533 5.42 -12.02 -16.30
N VAL A 534 5.00 -11.87 -15.05
CA VAL A 534 3.71 -12.39 -14.55
C VAL A 534 2.58 -11.59 -15.23
N PHE A 535 2.21 -11.99 -16.44
CA PHE A 535 1.03 -11.49 -17.14
C PHE A 535 -0.10 -12.51 -17.05
N ILE A 536 -1.13 -12.19 -16.27
CA ILE A 536 -2.38 -12.97 -16.09
C ILE A 536 -3.16 -13.23 -17.42
N GLY A 537 -2.67 -12.78 -18.56
CA GLY A 537 -3.31 -13.00 -19.86
C GLY A 537 -2.50 -13.88 -20.82
N ARG A 538 -1.25 -14.22 -20.51
CA ARG A 538 -0.38 -14.99 -21.41
C ARG A 538 -0.39 -16.50 -21.15
N ASP A 539 -0.93 -16.93 -20.00
CA ASP A 539 -1.06 -18.36 -19.64
C ASP A 539 -1.93 -19.19 -20.59
N LEU A 540 -2.68 -18.55 -21.49
CA LEU A 540 -3.49 -19.23 -22.50
C LEU A 540 -2.78 -19.44 -23.86
N ALA A 541 -1.54 -18.96 -24.05
CA ALA A 541 -0.82 -19.04 -25.33
C ALA A 541 0.70 -19.15 -25.17
N HIS A 542 1.23 -19.81 -24.13
CA HIS A 542 2.65 -20.14 -24.10
C HIS A 542 2.98 -21.20 -25.17
N ALA A 543 3.32 -20.72 -26.34
CA ALA A 543 4.20 -21.52 -27.20
C ALA A 543 5.56 -21.56 -26.50
N LYS A 544 5.93 -22.73 -25.95
CA LYS A 544 7.30 -22.96 -25.41
C LYS A 544 8.29 -22.50 -26.47
N ALA A 545 9.28 -21.69 -26.08
CA ALA A 545 10.32 -21.19 -27.01
C ALA A 545 11.17 -22.30 -27.60
N HIS A 546 11.03 -23.54 -27.11
CA HIS A 546 11.79 -24.71 -27.54
C HIS A 546 10.87 -25.94 -27.73
N SER A 547 11.33 -26.89 -28.54
CA SER A 547 10.56 -28.10 -28.87
C SER A 547 10.33 -29.00 -27.64
N GLU A 548 9.32 -29.87 -27.71
CA GLU A 548 9.05 -30.85 -26.65
C GLU A 548 10.23 -31.81 -26.42
N LEU A 549 11.00 -32.09 -27.44
CA LEU A 549 12.22 -32.88 -27.33
C LEU A 549 13.24 -32.21 -26.43
N VAL A 550 13.52 -30.92 -26.64
CA VAL A 550 14.46 -30.14 -25.81
C VAL A 550 13.92 -30.02 -24.40
N SER A 551 12.61 -29.79 -24.20
CA SER A 551 12.00 -29.80 -22.86
C SER A 551 12.26 -31.12 -22.13
N GLY A 552 12.10 -32.25 -22.81
CA GLY A 552 12.36 -33.56 -22.24
C GLY A 552 13.84 -33.82 -21.96
N GLU A 553 14.75 -33.18 -22.71
CA GLU A 553 16.20 -33.23 -22.43
C GLU A 553 16.55 -32.38 -21.22
N ILE A 554 16.01 -31.18 -21.09
CA ILE A 554 16.15 -30.31 -19.93
C ILE A 554 15.68 -31.05 -18.66
N ASP A 555 14.47 -31.65 -18.69
CA ASP A 555 13.92 -32.37 -17.54
C ASP A 555 14.81 -33.55 -17.14
N ARG A 556 15.30 -34.35 -18.11
CA ARG A 556 16.22 -35.47 -17.85
C ARG A 556 17.51 -34.98 -17.22
N GLU A 557 18.06 -33.87 -17.68
CA GLU A 557 19.28 -33.32 -17.16
C GLU A 557 19.13 -32.75 -15.75
N ILE A 558 18.02 -32.12 -15.46
CA ILE A 558 17.67 -31.66 -14.08
C ILE A 558 17.58 -32.87 -13.14
N HIS A 559 16.89 -33.94 -13.55
CA HIS A 559 16.84 -35.18 -12.77
C HIS A 559 18.24 -35.78 -12.54
N ARG A 560 19.06 -35.87 -13.57
CA ARG A 560 20.42 -36.39 -13.46
C ARG A 560 21.27 -35.60 -12.45
N ILE A 561 21.21 -34.26 -12.52
CA ILE A 561 21.94 -33.38 -11.60
C ILE A 561 21.49 -33.61 -10.16
N ILE A 562 20.19 -33.67 -9.93
CA ILE A 562 19.60 -33.88 -8.58
C ILE A 562 20.00 -35.25 -8.04
N ASP A 563 19.89 -36.32 -8.85
CA ASP A 563 20.22 -37.69 -8.42
C ASP A 563 21.70 -37.84 -8.10
N GLU A 564 22.60 -37.26 -8.93
CA GLU A 564 24.03 -37.26 -8.65
C GLU A 564 24.39 -36.49 -7.37
N CYS A 565 23.78 -35.33 -7.17
CA CYS A 565 23.96 -34.55 -5.94
C CYS A 565 23.42 -35.31 -4.71
N TYR A 566 22.26 -35.96 -4.86
CA TYR A 566 21.66 -36.77 -3.81
C TYR A 566 22.58 -37.93 -3.40
N ALA A 567 23.07 -38.69 -4.36
CA ALA A 567 23.95 -39.83 -4.08
C ALA A 567 25.24 -39.39 -3.38
N LYS A 568 25.89 -38.30 -3.85
CA LYS A 568 27.09 -37.73 -3.22
C LYS A 568 26.82 -37.22 -1.80
N ALA A 569 25.75 -36.47 -1.60
CA ALA A 569 25.35 -35.94 -0.30
C ALA A 569 25.05 -37.08 0.69
N LYS A 570 24.37 -38.15 0.23
CA LYS A 570 24.06 -39.33 1.05
C LYS A 570 25.35 -40.05 1.49
N ALA A 571 26.32 -40.21 0.59
CA ALA A 571 27.62 -40.80 0.93
C ALA A 571 28.35 -39.98 2.01
N LEU A 572 28.39 -38.63 1.87
CA LEU A 572 29.03 -37.72 2.84
C LEU A 572 28.37 -37.78 4.20
N ILE A 573 27.03 -37.83 4.25
CA ILE A 573 26.31 -37.93 5.52
C ILE A 573 26.50 -39.27 6.20
N LEU A 574 26.54 -40.38 5.43
CA LEU A 574 26.84 -41.72 5.96
C LEU A 574 28.25 -41.81 6.52
N GLU A 575 29.24 -41.22 5.85
CA GLU A 575 30.63 -41.16 6.32
C GLU A 575 30.74 -40.42 7.67
N ASN A 576 29.86 -39.43 7.90
CA ASN A 576 29.80 -38.60 9.11
C ASN A 576 28.62 -38.96 10.03
N SER A 577 28.17 -40.22 10.01
CA SER A 577 26.98 -40.64 10.78
C SER A 577 27.14 -40.44 12.29
N ASP A 578 28.34 -40.61 12.84
CA ASP A 578 28.62 -40.35 14.26
C ASP A 578 28.40 -38.89 14.63
N VAL A 579 28.83 -37.95 13.75
CA VAL A 579 28.62 -36.52 13.94
C VAL A 579 27.13 -36.18 13.83
N LEU A 580 26.40 -36.83 12.91
CA LEU A 580 24.97 -36.67 12.74
C LEU A 580 24.22 -37.00 14.05
N HIS A 581 24.54 -38.14 14.68
CA HIS A 581 23.92 -38.53 15.94
C HIS A 581 24.30 -37.59 17.09
N LYS A 582 25.59 -37.21 17.22
CA LYS A 582 26.08 -36.30 18.26
C LYS A 582 25.44 -34.89 18.11
N SER A 583 25.39 -34.37 16.90
CA SER A 583 24.77 -33.08 16.60
C SER A 583 23.27 -33.07 16.94
N ALA A 584 22.53 -34.10 16.50
CA ALA A 584 21.11 -34.22 16.81
C ALA A 584 20.84 -34.32 18.32
N GLN A 585 21.65 -35.12 19.06
CA GLN A 585 21.55 -35.21 20.52
C GLN A 585 21.83 -33.88 21.21
N LEU A 586 22.85 -33.14 20.74
CA LEU A 586 23.20 -31.83 21.30
C LEU A 586 22.09 -30.82 21.03
N LEU A 587 21.49 -30.83 19.84
CA LEU A 587 20.33 -30.01 19.49
C LEU A 587 19.11 -30.33 20.35
N LEU A 588 18.82 -31.61 20.59
CA LEU A 588 17.73 -32.02 21.47
C LEU A 588 17.92 -31.52 22.92
N LYS A 589 19.17 -31.43 23.38
CA LYS A 589 19.50 -30.95 24.73
C LYS A 589 19.54 -29.42 24.83
N LYS A 590 20.12 -28.72 23.86
CA LYS A 590 20.37 -27.27 23.92
C LYS A 590 19.42 -26.44 23.07
N GLU A 591 18.64 -27.08 22.17
CA GLU A 591 17.74 -26.47 21.17
C GLU A 591 18.44 -25.60 20.11
N LYS A 592 19.62 -25.08 20.40
CA LYS A 592 20.47 -24.27 19.51
C LYS A 592 21.94 -24.54 19.79
N ILE A 593 22.72 -24.65 18.72
CA ILE A 593 24.18 -24.83 18.79
C ILE A 593 24.87 -23.77 17.93
N SER A 594 26.00 -23.30 18.40
CA SER A 594 26.87 -22.34 17.71
C SER A 594 27.87 -23.05 16.79
N ARG A 595 28.53 -22.27 15.90
CA ARG A 595 29.62 -22.76 15.05
C ARG A 595 30.67 -23.55 15.83
N ALA A 596 31.22 -22.96 16.89
CA ALA A 596 32.28 -23.59 17.67
C ALA A 596 31.85 -24.92 18.31
N GLU A 597 30.63 -25.01 18.81
CA GLU A 597 30.08 -26.25 19.38
C GLU A 597 29.84 -27.31 18.31
N PHE A 598 29.47 -26.92 17.09
CA PHE A 598 29.28 -27.83 15.97
C PHE A 598 30.64 -28.35 15.41
N GLU A 599 31.59 -27.45 15.20
CA GLU A 599 32.92 -27.81 14.71
C GLU A 599 33.67 -28.75 15.67
N ALA A 600 33.51 -28.58 16.99
CA ALA A 600 34.06 -29.45 18.02
C ALA A 600 33.57 -30.91 17.92
N LEU A 601 32.43 -31.17 17.26
CA LEU A 601 31.95 -32.56 17.04
C LEU A 601 32.74 -33.35 16.03
N PHE A 602 33.51 -32.69 15.16
CA PHE A 602 34.43 -33.32 14.19
C PHE A 602 35.82 -33.57 14.75
N GLU A 603 36.19 -32.87 15.83
CA GLU A 603 37.44 -33.14 16.49
C GLU A 603 37.35 -34.52 17.17
N LYS A 604 38.27 -35.42 16.82
CA LYS A 604 38.42 -36.69 17.54
C LYS A 604 38.78 -36.32 19.00
N GLN A 605 37.86 -36.54 19.94
CA GLN A 605 38.26 -36.51 21.37
C GLN A 605 39.43 -37.49 21.52
N PRO A 606 40.53 -37.09 22.17
CA PRO A 606 41.56 -38.05 22.52
C PRO A 606 40.85 -39.14 23.35
N GLU A 607 40.93 -40.39 22.85
CA GLU A 607 40.46 -41.54 23.60
C GLU A 607 41.02 -41.44 25.01
N ASP A 608 40.14 -41.50 26.01
CA ASP A 608 40.54 -41.63 27.39
C ASP A 608 41.43 -42.89 27.55
N PHE A 609 42.72 -42.67 27.41
CA PHE A 609 43.72 -43.65 27.78
C PHE A 609 43.85 -43.70 29.31
N PHE A 610 42.80 -44.06 30.04
CA PHE A 610 42.84 -44.53 31.44
C PHE A 610 41.44 -45.07 31.82
N ALA A 611 41.25 -46.35 31.59
CA ALA A 611 40.40 -47.19 32.43
C ALA A 611 41.02 -48.57 32.52
#